data_32cf8fb492879483a6280d8d28b5221e
#
_entry.id   32cf8fb492879483a6280d8d28b5221e
#
_cell.length_a   1.000
_cell.length_b   1.000
_cell.length_c   1.000
_cell.angle_alpha   90.00
_cell.angle_beta   90.00
_cell.angle_gamma   90.00
#
_symmetry.space_group_name_H-M   'P 1'
#
loop_
_entity.id
_entity.type
_entity.pdbx_description
1 polymer ?
#
loop_
_entity_poly.entity_id
_entity_poly.type
_entity_poly.pdbx_seq_one_letter_code
_entity_poly.pdbx_strand_id
1 'polypeptide(L)'
;MHPNKILLTGATGKVGRHFVERFLQSEAHQNWTLRALVHERPSPAHPRIESVKGSISDRSVVEQAMAGVTHVLHLATCKETPEDVMDVTVKGLFWLLEAARASTTFQQFILIGGDAALGHFVYPHPVPVTEAQKWSAYPGCYALSKVLEECMLEQYYVQYNLNGCCLRAPWIMEKDDFKYTLSFGEDVFGGPSWRELVSPEHAADYQRRGVVPVMLDPSGEPIQRNFVHVNDLVEAILIALDHPKIRQQCVN
;
A
#
# COMPACT_ATOMS: atom_id res chain seq x y z
N MET A 1 -0.59 -2.43 31.68
CA MET A 1 -0.25 -2.68 30.26
C MET A 1 0.17 -1.35 29.65
N HIS A 2 1.27 -1.31 28.90
CA HIS A 2 1.62 -0.11 28.16
C HIS A 2 0.60 0.10 27.04
N PRO A 3 0.25 1.36 26.69
CA PRO A 3 -0.66 1.63 25.60
C PRO A 3 -0.06 1.11 24.29
N ASN A 4 -0.93 0.63 23.39
CA ASN A 4 -0.48 0.16 22.09
C ASN A 4 0.12 1.31 21.27
N LYS A 5 1.22 1.01 20.57
CA LYS A 5 1.95 1.95 19.73
C LYS A 5 2.08 1.40 18.32
N ILE A 6 1.58 2.16 17.34
CA ILE A 6 1.68 1.82 15.92
C ILE A 6 2.91 2.51 15.33
N LEU A 7 3.80 1.76 14.68
CA LEU A 7 4.74 2.33 13.71
C LEU A 7 4.05 2.42 12.36
N LEU A 8 3.95 3.63 11.84
CA LEU A 8 3.41 3.90 10.51
C LEU A 8 4.53 4.34 9.56
N THR A 9 4.76 3.57 8.52
CA THR A 9 5.59 4.00 7.38
C THR A 9 4.69 4.55 6.27
N GLY A 10 5.17 5.52 5.49
CA GLY A 10 4.36 6.12 4.44
C GLY A 10 3.24 7.04 4.95
N ALA A 11 3.37 7.60 6.15
CA ALA A 11 2.38 8.46 6.80
C ALA A 11 1.92 9.68 5.98
N THR A 12 2.77 10.17 5.09
CA THR A 12 2.51 11.36 4.26
C THR A 12 1.96 11.04 2.87
N GLY A 13 1.82 9.76 2.54
CA GLY A 13 1.18 9.27 1.32
C GLY A 13 -0.36 9.36 1.38
N LYS A 14 -1.04 8.99 0.28
CA LYS A 14 -2.51 9.01 0.19
C LYS A 14 -3.16 8.23 1.35
N VAL A 15 -2.89 6.94 1.44
CA VAL A 15 -3.46 6.08 2.49
C VAL A 15 -3.04 6.53 3.88
N GLY A 16 -1.75 6.90 4.06
CA GLY A 16 -1.22 7.32 5.35
C GLY A 16 -1.93 8.56 5.93
N ARG A 17 -2.19 9.57 5.10
CA ARG A 17 -2.91 10.79 5.54
C ARG A 17 -4.33 10.47 6.00
N HIS A 18 -5.09 9.70 5.21
CA HIS A 18 -6.45 9.28 5.57
C HIS A 18 -6.45 8.38 6.81
N PHE A 19 -5.47 7.47 6.93
CA PHE A 19 -5.35 6.64 8.12
C PHE A 19 -5.08 7.49 9.37
N VAL A 20 -4.13 8.42 9.33
CA VAL A 20 -3.81 9.30 10.47
C VAL A 20 -5.05 10.08 10.92
N GLU A 21 -5.77 10.69 9.99
CA GLU A 21 -6.99 11.44 10.29
C GLU A 21 -8.03 10.55 10.96
N ARG A 22 -8.33 9.39 10.38
CA ARG A 22 -9.35 8.48 10.88
C ARG A 22 -8.95 7.80 12.20
N PHE A 23 -7.67 7.44 12.36
CA PHE A 23 -7.12 6.92 13.61
C PHE A 23 -7.27 7.91 14.77
N LEU A 24 -7.04 9.20 14.53
CA LEU A 24 -7.20 10.23 15.56
C LEU A 24 -8.66 10.41 15.99
N GLN A 25 -9.61 10.11 15.12
CA GLN A 25 -11.05 10.17 15.39
C GLN A 25 -11.62 8.87 15.98
N SER A 26 -10.87 7.77 15.92
CA SER A 26 -11.34 6.45 16.35
C SER A 26 -11.43 6.36 17.87
N GLU A 27 -12.63 6.15 18.41
CA GLU A 27 -12.86 5.92 19.84
C GLU A 27 -12.21 4.63 20.34
N ALA A 28 -12.23 3.57 19.52
CA ALA A 28 -11.59 2.29 19.85
C ALA A 28 -10.08 2.42 20.08
N HIS A 29 -9.43 3.36 19.41
CA HIS A 29 -8.00 3.57 19.46
C HIS A 29 -7.58 4.85 20.19
N GLN A 30 -8.48 5.46 21.01
CA GLN A 30 -8.20 6.74 21.68
C GLN A 30 -6.97 6.71 22.61
N ASN A 31 -6.65 5.55 23.17
CA ASN A 31 -5.50 5.35 24.08
C ASN A 31 -4.25 4.86 23.35
N TRP A 32 -4.30 4.70 22.02
CA TRP A 32 -3.16 4.28 21.24
C TRP A 32 -2.35 5.48 20.77
N THR A 33 -1.06 5.27 20.56
CA THR A 33 -0.14 6.26 20.00
C THR A 33 0.39 5.83 18.65
N LEU A 34 0.81 6.79 17.85
CA LEU A 34 1.35 6.58 16.51
C LEU A 34 2.77 7.12 16.46
N ARG A 35 3.68 6.32 15.93
CA ARG A 35 5.01 6.77 15.52
C ARG A 35 5.10 6.75 14.01
N ALA A 36 5.32 7.90 13.38
CA ALA A 36 5.51 8.02 11.96
C ALA A 36 6.99 7.96 11.60
N LEU A 37 7.40 6.98 10.80
CA LEU A 37 8.70 7.01 10.13
C LEU A 37 8.57 7.90 8.89
N VAL A 38 9.26 9.03 8.90
CA VAL A 38 9.20 10.06 7.86
C VAL A 38 10.56 10.30 7.23
N HIS A 39 10.61 10.44 5.91
CA HIS A 39 11.85 10.74 5.19
C HIS A 39 11.99 12.25 4.99
N GLU A 40 11.31 12.83 4.03
CA GLU A 40 11.41 14.26 3.68
C GLU A 40 10.26 15.08 4.26
N ARG A 41 9.02 14.60 4.12
CA ARG A 41 7.82 15.32 4.52
C ARG A 41 7.47 15.03 5.98
N PRO A 42 7.24 16.07 6.82
CA PRO A 42 6.88 15.87 8.21
C PRO A 42 5.46 15.26 8.35
N SER A 43 5.24 14.52 9.42
CA SER A 43 3.90 14.10 9.83
C SER A 43 3.14 15.26 10.47
N PRO A 44 1.79 15.18 10.58
CA PRO A 44 1.01 16.15 11.32
C PRO A 44 1.45 16.25 12.79
N ALA A 45 1.46 17.45 13.35
CA ALA A 45 1.71 17.69 14.77
C ALA A 45 0.47 17.32 15.59
N HIS A 46 0.57 16.34 16.46
CA HIS A 46 -0.51 15.94 17.37
C HIS A 46 0.05 15.23 18.61
N PRO A 47 -0.54 15.40 19.83
CA PRO A 47 -0.03 14.78 21.07
C PRO A 47 0.11 13.25 21.03
N ARG A 48 -0.68 12.56 20.23
CA ARG A 48 -0.61 11.10 20.02
C ARG A 48 0.31 10.67 18.88
N ILE A 49 1.01 11.60 18.22
CA ILE A 49 1.89 11.32 17.08
C ILE A 49 3.30 11.75 17.42
N GLU A 50 4.25 10.83 17.39
CA GLU A 50 5.67 11.10 17.40
C GLU A 50 6.29 10.78 16.03
N SER A 51 7.40 11.42 15.68
CA SER A 51 8.08 11.20 14.41
C SER A 51 9.50 10.73 14.62
N VAL A 52 9.92 9.77 13.81
CA VAL A 52 11.32 9.41 13.60
C VAL A 52 11.68 9.79 12.17
N LYS A 53 12.70 10.64 12.00
CA LYS A 53 13.14 11.07 10.68
C LYS A 53 14.29 10.20 10.18
N GLY A 54 14.17 9.67 8.98
CA GLY A 54 15.21 8.91 8.32
C GLY A 54 14.67 8.01 7.21
N SER A 55 15.58 7.29 6.56
CA SER A 55 15.21 6.34 5.52
C SER A 55 14.85 4.97 6.10
N ILE A 56 13.81 4.35 5.56
CA ILE A 56 13.44 2.97 5.89
C ILE A 56 14.51 1.96 5.45
N SER A 57 15.36 2.33 4.49
CA SER A 57 16.48 1.49 4.04
C SER A 57 17.68 1.48 5.01
N ASP A 58 17.68 2.37 6.01
CA ASP A 58 18.67 2.43 7.08
C ASP A 58 18.22 1.58 8.28
N ARG A 59 18.98 0.52 8.55
CA ARG A 59 18.69 -0.40 9.65
C ARG A 59 18.63 0.31 11.00
N SER A 60 19.54 1.23 11.28
CA SER A 60 19.61 1.92 12.56
C SER A 60 18.38 2.82 12.81
N VAL A 61 17.89 3.45 11.76
CA VAL A 61 16.66 4.25 11.79
C VAL A 61 15.44 3.36 12.04
N VAL A 62 15.37 2.20 11.40
CA VAL A 62 14.28 1.23 11.61
C VAL A 62 14.30 0.69 13.03
N GLU A 63 15.47 0.31 13.58
CA GLU A 63 15.60 -0.17 14.95
C GLU A 63 15.16 0.91 15.95
N GLN A 64 15.55 2.17 15.75
CA GLN A 64 15.07 3.30 16.55
C GLN A 64 13.55 3.47 16.45
N ALA A 65 13.01 3.41 15.23
CA ALA A 65 11.58 3.56 14.99
C ALA A 65 10.77 2.43 15.63
N MET A 66 11.29 1.22 15.70
CA MET A 66 10.63 0.04 16.25
C MET A 66 10.68 -0.06 17.78
N ALA A 67 11.47 0.78 18.47
CA ALA A 67 11.61 0.70 19.93
C ALA A 67 10.26 0.90 20.66
N GLY A 68 9.79 -0.15 21.37
CA GLY A 68 8.52 -0.14 22.11
C GLY A 68 7.25 -0.15 21.25
N VAL A 69 7.37 -0.42 19.97
CA VAL A 69 6.24 -0.58 19.04
C VAL A 69 5.53 -1.91 19.28
N THR A 70 4.20 -1.88 19.21
CA THR A 70 3.35 -3.08 19.31
C THR A 70 2.79 -3.50 17.94
N HIS A 71 2.50 -2.54 17.09
CA HIS A 71 1.88 -2.76 15.77
C HIS A 71 2.67 -2.04 14.68
N VAL A 72 2.82 -2.65 13.54
CA VAL A 72 3.41 -2.03 12.35
C VAL A 72 2.34 -1.93 11.27
N LEU A 73 2.12 -0.72 10.75
CA LEU A 73 1.37 -0.48 9.53
C LEU A 73 2.35 -0.01 8.44
N HIS A 74 2.60 -0.90 7.47
CA HIS A 74 3.56 -0.65 6.42
C HIS A 74 2.88 -0.20 5.13
N LEU A 75 3.03 1.10 4.81
CA LEU A 75 2.48 1.74 3.61
C LEU A 75 3.58 2.33 2.71
N ALA A 76 4.83 2.39 3.17
CA ALA A 76 5.93 2.95 2.39
C ALA A 76 6.27 2.01 1.24
N THR A 77 6.32 2.54 0.03
CA THR A 77 6.67 1.80 -1.18
C THR A 77 7.26 2.77 -2.21
N CYS A 78 8.15 2.28 -3.07
CA CYS A 78 8.56 2.96 -4.30
C CYS A 78 7.74 2.45 -5.47
N LYS A 79 7.60 3.30 -6.51
CA LYS A 79 6.98 2.92 -7.77
C LYS A 79 8.05 2.40 -8.74
N GLU A 80 7.90 2.64 -10.03
CA GLU A 80 8.77 2.14 -11.09
C GLU A 80 10.13 2.86 -11.13
N THR A 81 10.90 2.77 -10.04
CA THR A 81 12.28 3.28 -9.89
C THR A 81 13.19 2.14 -9.50
N PRO A 82 13.83 1.43 -10.46
CA PRO A 82 14.65 0.26 -10.20
C PRO A 82 15.75 0.50 -9.16
N GLU A 83 16.33 1.69 -9.13
CA GLU A 83 17.40 2.09 -8.20
C GLU A 83 16.90 2.11 -6.74
N ASP A 84 15.67 2.55 -6.52
CA ASP A 84 15.13 2.77 -5.17
C ASP A 84 14.24 1.63 -4.69
N VAL A 85 13.58 0.89 -5.61
CA VAL A 85 12.56 -0.09 -5.23
C VAL A 85 13.11 -1.19 -4.33
N MET A 86 14.32 -1.67 -4.62
CA MET A 86 14.95 -2.72 -3.81
C MET A 86 15.38 -2.19 -2.44
N ASP A 87 15.90 -0.96 -2.37
CA ASP A 87 16.35 -0.36 -1.12
C ASP A 87 15.18 0.06 -0.23
N VAL A 88 14.18 0.74 -0.78
CA VAL A 88 13.07 1.29 0.00
C VAL A 88 12.00 0.23 0.26
N THR A 89 11.52 -0.47 -0.78
CA THR A 89 10.40 -1.40 -0.63
C THR A 89 10.87 -2.74 -0.06
N VAL A 90 11.87 -3.37 -0.66
CA VAL A 90 12.25 -4.74 -0.28
C VAL A 90 13.15 -4.74 0.97
N LYS A 91 14.27 -4.05 0.94
CA LYS A 91 15.21 -3.98 2.07
C LYS A 91 14.59 -3.25 3.27
N GLY A 92 13.80 -2.20 3.02
CA GLY A 92 13.08 -1.50 4.09
C GLY A 92 12.11 -2.41 4.83
N LEU A 93 11.31 -3.20 4.11
CA LEU A 93 10.45 -4.21 4.73
C LEU A 93 11.25 -5.28 5.48
N PHE A 94 12.37 -5.74 4.90
CA PHE A 94 13.22 -6.73 5.56
C PHE A 94 13.71 -6.23 6.94
N TRP A 95 14.18 -4.98 7.04
CA TRP A 95 14.60 -4.42 8.34
C TRP A 95 13.44 -4.28 9.33
N LEU A 96 12.24 -3.93 8.87
CA LEU A 96 11.05 -3.90 9.72
C LEU A 96 10.69 -5.28 10.27
N LEU A 97 10.72 -6.30 9.44
CA LEU A 97 10.44 -7.68 9.83
C LEU A 97 11.50 -8.22 10.82
N GLU A 98 12.78 -7.94 10.56
CA GLU A 98 13.87 -8.30 11.50
C GLU A 98 13.71 -7.61 12.85
N ALA A 99 13.40 -6.32 12.85
CA ALA A 99 13.17 -5.57 14.09
C ALA A 99 11.91 -6.04 14.83
N ALA A 100 10.83 -6.37 14.10
CA ALA A 100 9.60 -6.95 14.67
C ALA A 100 9.87 -8.32 15.30
N ARG A 101 10.62 -9.19 14.61
CA ARG A 101 11.01 -10.51 15.11
C ARG A 101 11.84 -10.43 16.40
N ALA A 102 12.71 -9.43 16.52
CA ALA A 102 13.58 -9.23 17.69
C ALA A 102 12.86 -8.51 18.85
N SER A 103 11.69 -7.92 18.61
CA SER A 103 10.95 -7.13 19.59
C SER A 103 10.17 -8.00 20.57
N THR A 104 10.23 -7.66 21.87
CA THR A 104 9.43 -8.30 22.93
C THR A 104 8.04 -7.68 23.10
N THR A 105 7.78 -6.53 22.49
CA THR A 105 6.51 -5.80 22.58
C THR A 105 5.64 -5.98 21.35
N PHE A 106 6.19 -6.49 20.26
CA PHE A 106 5.51 -6.62 18.98
C PHE A 106 4.32 -7.60 19.05
N GLN A 107 3.22 -7.23 18.41
CA GLN A 107 1.97 -7.99 18.39
C GLN A 107 1.45 -8.26 16.98
N GLN A 108 1.50 -7.26 16.07
CA GLN A 108 0.86 -7.36 14.75
C GLN A 108 1.61 -6.56 13.67
N PHE A 109 1.77 -7.16 12.49
CA PHE A 109 2.24 -6.51 11.27
C PHE A 109 1.12 -6.41 10.25
N ILE A 110 0.83 -5.22 9.73
CA ILE A 110 -0.12 -5.01 8.64
C ILE A 110 0.66 -4.51 7.43
N LEU A 111 0.69 -5.32 6.40
CA LEU A 111 1.25 -4.98 5.09
C LEU A 111 0.12 -4.58 4.15
N ILE A 112 0.27 -3.45 3.46
CA ILE A 112 -0.59 -3.14 2.33
C ILE A 112 0.07 -3.66 1.06
N GLY A 113 -0.35 -4.84 0.66
CA GLY A 113 -0.02 -5.45 -0.61
C GLY A 113 -0.72 -4.76 -1.77
N GLY A 114 -0.75 -5.41 -2.91
CA GLY A 114 -1.42 -4.84 -4.06
C GLY A 114 -1.77 -5.89 -5.12
N ASP A 115 -2.81 -5.61 -5.88
CA ASP A 115 -3.24 -6.40 -7.03
C ASP A 115 -2.16 -6.52 -8.13
N ALA A 116 -1.17 -5.64 -8.09
CA ALA A 116 0.04 -5.70 -8.91
C ALA A 116 0.78 -7.05 -8.78
N ALA A 117 0.78 -7.65 -7.59
CA ALA A 117 1.35 -8.97 -7.35
C ALA A 117 0.62 -10.09 -8.10
N LEU A 118 -0.63 -9.88 -8.43
CA LEU A 118 -1.47 -10.84 -9.16
C LEU A 118 -1.50 -10.59 -10.66
N GLY A 119 -1.22 -9.37 -11.12
CA GLY A 119 -1.21 -9.00 -12.54
C GLY A 119 -2.55 -9.18 -13.25
N HIS A 120 -3.66 -9.12 -12.53
CA HIS A 120 -4.98 -9.55 -12.99
C HIS A 120 -5.52 -8.79 -14.21
N PHE A 121 -5.06 -7.58 -14.48
CA PHE A 121 -5.45 -6.80 -15.65
C PHE A 121 -4.50 -6.98 -16.86
N VAL A 122 -3.41 -7.71 -16.69
CA VAL A 122 -2.42 -8.00 -17.75
C VAL A 122 -2.54 -9.45 -18.23
N TYR A 123 -2.81 -10.37 -17.31
CA TYR A 123 -2.90 -11.81 -17.60
C TYR A 123 -4.33 -12.32 -17.36
N PRO A 124 -4.75 -13.36 -18.07
CA PRO A 124 -6.03 -14.05 -17.80
C PRO A 124 -6.05 -14.62 -16.39
N HIS A 125 -7.13 -14.39 -15.67
CA HIS A 125 -7.33 -14.89 -14.31
C HIS A 125 -8.72 -15.52 -14.15
N PRO A 126 -8.86 -16.48 -13.22
CA PRO A 126 -10.18 -16.91 -12.77
C PRO A 126 -10.98 -15.74 -12.19
N VAL A 127 -12.28 -15.76 -12.42
CA VAL A 127 -13.22 -14.77 -11.88
C VAL A 127 -14.16 -15.49 -10.90
N PRO A 128 -14.30 -15.03 -9.69
CA PRO A 128 -13.61 -13.91 -9.03
C PRO A 128 -12.15 -14.22 -8.68
N VAL A 129 -11.33 -13.17 -8.53
CA VAL A 129 -9.99 -13.26 -7.97
C VAL A 129 -10.09 -13.65 -6.49
N THR A 130 -9.29 -14.63 -6.06
CA THR A 130 -9.27 -15.12 -4.69
C THR A 130 -7.89 -14.98 -4.04
N GLU A 131 -7.83 -15.08 -2.72
CA GLU A 131 -6.60 -15.02 -1.94
C GLU A 131 -5.64 -16.19 -2.25
N ALA A 132 -6.17 -17.33 -2.66
CA ALA A 132 -5.39 -18.51 -3.04
C ALA A 132 -4.70 -18.39 -4.41
N GLN A 133 -4.94 -17.30 -5.14
CA GLN A 133 -4.35 -17.10 -6.44
C GLN A 133 -2.84 -16.89 -6.34
N LYS A 134 -2.09 -17.60 -7.20
CA LYS A 134 -0.63 -17.48 -7.27
C LYS A 134 -0.21 -16.09 -7.74
N TRP A 135 0.94 -15.67 -7.26
CA TRP A 135 1.58 -14.46 -7.74
C TRP A 135 1.91 -14.56 -9.24
N SER A 136 1.59 -13.54 -9.97
CA SER A 136 1.88 -13.37 -11.40
C SER A 136 2.02 -11.88 -11.71
N ALA A 137 3.04 -11.26 -11.11
CA ALA A 137 3.28 -9.82 -11.26
C ALA A 137 3.27 -9.38 -12.72
N TYR A 138 2.65 -8.25 -13.01
CA TYR A 138 2.79 -7.66 -14.34
C TYR A 138 4.23 -7.15 -14.54
N PRO A 139 4.68 -6.92 -15.79
CA PRO A 139 6.03 -6.41 -16.06
C PRO A 139 6.28 -5.07 -15.36
N GLY A 140 7.33 -5.00 -14.54
CA GLY A 140 7.74 -3.81 -13.80
C GLY A 140 8.36 -4.14 -12.45
N CYS A 141 9.27 -3.29 -11.97
CA CYS A 141 9.95 -3.50 -10.69
C CYS A 141 9.01 -3.28 -9.49
N TYR A 142 8.01 -2.40 -9.62
CA TYR A 142 6.99 -2.21 -8.59
C TYR A 142 6.17 -3.49 -8.36
N ALA A 143 5.66 -4.10 -9.42
CA ALA A 143 4.85 -5.31 -9.30
C ALA A 143 5.66 -6.48 -8.74
N LEU A 144 6.92 -6.64 -9.18
CA LEU A 144 7.84 -7.60 -8.60
C LEU A 144 8.05 -7.34 -7.09
N SER A 145 8.25 -6.09 -6.69
CA SER A 145 8.44 -5.76 -5.27
C SER A 145 7.22 -6.13 -4.42
N LYS A 146 6.00 -6.00 -4.94
CA LYS A 146 4.77 -6.42 -4.25
C LYS A 146 4.70 -7.94 -4.02
N VAL A 147 5.20 -8.74 -4.95
CA VAL A 147 5.36 -10.19 -4.74
C VAL A 147 6.39 -10.47 -3.64
N LEU A 148 7.54 -9.79 -3.68
CA LEU A 148 8.60 -9.98 -2.68
C LEU A 148 8.15 -9.58 -1.27
N GLU A 149 7.38 -8.51 -1.12
CA GLU A 149 6.81 -8.08 0.16
C GLU A 149 5.92 -9.15 0.77
N GLU A 150 4.98 -9.68 0.01
CA GLU A 150 4.08 -10.74 0.50
C GLU A 150 4.84 -12.02 0.83
N CYS A 151 5.76 -12.43 -0.05
CA CYS A 151 6.60 -13.60 0.16
C CYS A 151 7.43 -13.47 1.45
N MET A 152 8.06 -12.31 1.70
CA MET A 152 8.82 -12.08 2.93
C MET A 152 7.93 -12.19 4.16
N LEU A 153 6.75 -11.55 4.17
CA LEU A 153 5.84 -11.60 5.31
C LEU A 153 5.41 -13.05 5.59
N GLU A 154 5.04 -13.80 4.56
CA GLU A 154 4.69 -15.22 4.68
C GLU A 154 5.84 -16.06 5.24
N GLN A 155 7.06 -15.86 4.74
CA GLN A 155 8.24 -16.60 5.22
C GLN A 155 8.60 -16.26 6.67
N TYR A 156 8.43 -15.02 7.12
CA TYR A 156 8.61 -14.66 8.52
C TYR A 156 7.56 -15.30 9.42
N TYR A 157 6.34 -15.47 8.92
CA TYR A 157 5.36 -16.27 9.62
C TYR A 157 5.79 -17.75 9.72
N VAL A 158 6.15 -18.37 8.61
CA VAL A 158 6.53 -19.79 8.55
C VAL A 158 7.75 -20.08 9.44
N GLN A 159 8.76 -19.22 9.41
CA GLN A 159 10.03 -19.44 10.10
C GLN A 159 9.98 -19.04 11.59
N TYR A 160 9.27 -17.98 11.92
CA TYR A 160 9.33 -17.34 13.25
C TYR A 160 7.97 -17.19 13.92
N ASN A 161 6.89 -17.64 13.29
CA ASN A 161 5.51 -17.42 13.78
C ASN A 161 5.20 -15.93 14.02
N LEU A 162 5.82 -15.05 13.22
CA LEU A 162 5.59 -13.61 13.29
C LEU A 162 4.15 -13.31 12.87
N ASN A 163 3.39 -12.66 13.75
CA ASN A 163 2.01 -12.33 13.47
C ASN A 163 1.92 -11.18 12.46
N GLY A 164 1.34 -11.44 11.31
CA GLY A 164 1.15 -10.44 10.26
C GLY A 164 -0.02 -10.77 9.36
N CYS A 165 -0.54 -9.76 8.69
CA CYS A 165 -1.52 -9.92 7.61
C CYS A 165 -1.16 -9.03 6.43
N CYS A 166 -1.63 -9.43 5.26
CA CYS A 166 -1.53 -8.65 4.03
C CYS A 166 -2.93 -8.26 3.56
N LEU A 167 -3.17 -6.97 3.38
CA LEU A 167 -4.36 -6.46 2.71
C LEU A 167 -3.95 -6.11 1.28
N ARG A 168 -4.36 -6.92 0.31
CA ARG A 168 -4.12 -6.68 -1.12
C ARG A 168 -5.10 -5.65 -1.62
N ALA A 169 -4.68 -4.40 -1.63
CA ALA A 169 -5.51 -3.33 -2.14
C ALA A 169 -5.46 -3.29 -3.67
N PRO A 170 -6.60 -3.23 -4.36
CA PRO A 170 -6.65 -2.89 -5.77
C PRO A 170 -6.32 -1.41 -5.97
N TRP A 171 -6.72 -0.79 -7.07
CA TRP A 171 -6.49 0.61 -7.32
C TRP A 171 -7.12 1.48 -6.23
N ILE A 172 -6.30 2.13 -5.39
CA ILE A 172 -6.78 2.95 -4.27
C ILE A 172 -7.15 4.33 -4.78
N MET A 173 -8.44 4.66 -4.71
CA MET A 173 -9.02 5.87 -5.24
C MET A 173 -9.56 6.78 -4.13
N GLU A 174 -9.43 8.07 -4.34
CA GLU A 174 -10.12 9.11 -3.59
C GLU A 174 -10.92 10.02 -4.55
N LYS A 175 -11.63 10.97 -3.99
CA LYS A 175 -12.40 11.93 -4.78
C LYS A 175 -11.54 12.56 -5.90
N ASP A 176 -12.06 12.60 -7.10
CA ASP A 176 -11.46 13.17 -8.30
C ASP A 176 -10.30 12.36 -8.94
N ASP A 177 -9.80 11.28 -8.34
CA ASP A 177 -8.74 10.45 -8.96
C ASP A 177 -9.13 9.92 -10.35
N PHE A 178 -10.37 9.49 -10.52
CA PHE A 178 -10.86 9.05 -11.84
C PHE A 178 -10.78 10.16 -12.89
N LYS A 179 -11.00 11.40 -12.50
CA LYS A 179 -10.90 12.55 -13.38
C LYS A 179 -9.49 12.69 -13.95
N TYR A 180 -8.47 12.53 -13.14
CA TYR A 180 -7.07 12.58 -13.59
C TYR A 180 -6.67 11.33 -14.36
N THR A 181 -7.06 10.16 -13.89
CA THR A 181 -6.73 8.87 -14.49
C THR A 181 -7.33 8.69 -15.88
N LEU A 182 -8.52 9.25 -16.10
CA LEU A 182 -9.28 9.11 -17.36
C LEU A 182 -9.25 10.40 -18.20
N SER A 183 -8.37 11.34 -17.90
CA SER A 183 -8.23 12.58 -18.65
C SER A 183 -7.02 12.55 -19.58
N PHE A 184 -7.02 13.46 -20.58
CA PHE A 184 -5.85 13.75 -21.41
C PHE A 184 -4.87 14.72 -20.73
N GLY A 185 -4.98 14.92 -19.41
CA GLY A 185 -4.10 15.77 -18.62
C GLY A 185 -2.66 15.29 -18.56
N GLU A 186 -1.79 16.12 -17.98
CA GLU A 186 -0.37 15.77 -17.76
C GLU A 186 -0.19 14.87 -16.54
N ASP A 187 -1.08 14.99 -15.56
CA ASP A 187 -1.06 14.19 -14.34
C ASP A 187 -1.70 12.82 -14.59
N VAL A 188 -0.86 11.84 -14.89
CA VAL A 188 -1.28 10.45 -15.07
C VAL A 188 -1.15 9.72 -13.74
N PHE A 189 -2.24 9.58 -13.00
CA PHE A 189 -2.25 8.79 -11.78
C PHE A 189 -2.62 7.33 -12.08
N GLY A 190 -1.59 6.51 -12.33
CA GLY A 190 -1.73 5.05 -12.47
C GLY A 190 -2.53 4.57 -13.69
N GLY A 191 -2.88 5.44 -14.60
CA GLY A 191 -3.50 5.14 -15.88
C GLY A 191 -2.52 5.26 -17.04
N PRO A 192 -2.91 4.86 -18.25
CA PRO A 192 -2.11 5.10 -19.44
C PRO A 192 -2.09 6.60 -19.79
N SER A 193 -0.98 7.04 -20.40
CA SER A 193 -0.95 8.34 -21.04
C SER A 193 -1.78 8.30 -22.33
N TRP A 194 -3.02 8.73 -22.28
CA TRP A 194 -3.89 8.74 -23.46
C TRP A 194 -3.33 9.55 -24.62
N ARG A 195 -2.54 10.60 -24.33
CA ARG A 195 -1.87 11.40 -25.36
C ARG A 195 -0.86 10.59 -26.18
N GLU A 196 -0.24 9.58 -25.58
CA GLU A 196 0.73 8.71 -26.25
C GLU A 196 0.07 7.56 -26.99
N LEU A 197 -1.14 7.16 -26.58
CA LEU A 197 -1.86 6.02 -27.11
C LEU A 197 -2.82 6.36 -28.25
N VAL A 198 -3.20 7.63 -28.40
CA VAL A 198 -4.11 8.08 -29.47
C VAL A 198 -3.44 9.13 -30.35
N SER A 199 -3.90 9.26 -31.61
CA SER A 199 -3.41 10.32 -32.47
C SER A 199 -3.76 11.71 -31.94
N PRO A 200 -2.95 12.76 -32.23
CA PRO A 200 -3.25 14.13 -31.79
C PRO A 200 -4.63 14.62 -32.21
N GLU A 201 -5.10 14.21 -33.37
CA GLU A 201 -6.45 14.53 -33.88
C GLU A 201 -7.54 13.92 -32.99
N HIS A 202 -7.43 12.64 -32.67
CA HIS A 202 -8.36 11.96 -31.75
C HIS A 202 -8.29 12.54 -30.36
N ALA A 203 -7.11 12.85 -29.83
CA ALA A 203 -6.98 13.50 -28.53
C ALA A 203 -7.73 14.83 -28.47
N ALA A 204 -7.59 15.67 -29.51
CA ALA A 204 -8.30 16.94 -29.60
C ALA A 204 -9.83 16.76 -29.70
N ASP A 205 -10.29 15.75 -30.46
CA ASP A 205 -11.72 15.43 -30.54
C ASP A 205 -12.30 14.96 -29.22
N TYR A 206 -11.61 14.05 -28.51
CA TYR A 206 -12.04 13.54 -27.22
C TYR A 206 -12.09 14.63 -26.16
N GLN A 207 -11.08 15.52 -26.11
CA GLN A 207 -11.08 16.66 -25.19
C GLN A 207 -12.27 17.61 -25.48
N ARG A 208 -12.53 17.92 -26.77
CA ARG A 208 -13.64 18.78 -27.16
C ARG A 208 -15.00 18.18 -26.77
N ARG A 209 -15.15 16.86 -26.89
CA ARG A 209 -16.39 16.15 -26.56
C ARG A 209 -16.52 15.83 -25.06
N GLY A 210 -15.48 16.02 -24.26
CA GLY A 210 -15.48 15.66 -22.84
C GLY A 210 -15.61 14.15 -22.58
N VAL A 211 -15.07 13.33 -23.48
CA VAL A 211 -15.06 11.86 -23.38
C VAL A 211 -13.63 11.34 -23.24
N VAL A 212 -13.51 10.14 -22.73
CA VAL A 212 -12.22 9.42 -22.59
C VAL A 212 -12.29 8.09 -23.33
N PRO A 213 -11.16 7.59 -23.85
CA PRO A 213 -11.09 6.27 -24.43
C PRO A 213 -11.35 5.17 -23.41
N VAL A 214 -11.84 4.04 -23.87
CA VAL A 214 -11.96 2.81 -23.07
C VAL A 214 -10.95 1.82 -23.61
N MET A 215 -10.12 1.26 -22.73
CA MET A 215 -9.23 0.16 -23.12
C MET A 215 -10.05 -1.10 -23.36
N LEU A 216 -9.78 -1.74 -24.49
CA LEU A 216 -10.37 -3.02 -24.83
C LEU A 216 -9.30 -4.12 -24.72
N ASP A 217 -9.71 -5.30 -24.33
CA ASP A 217 -8.89 -6.50 -24.39
C ASP A 217 -8.74 -7.00 -25.86
N PRO A 218 -7.92 -8.04 -26.12
CA PRO A 218 -7.77 -8.58 -27.47
C PRO A 218 -9.04 -9.14 -28.09
N SER A 219 -10.08 -9.42 -27.31
CA SER A 219 -11.41 -9.88 -27.80
C SER A 219 -12.35 -8.73 -28.12
N GLY A 220 -11.95 -7.49 -27.81
CA GLY A 220 -12.74 -6.29 -28.04
C GLY A 220 -13.65 -5.91 -26.86
N GLU A 221 -13.53 -6.58 -25.73
CA GLU A 221 -14.32 -6.27 -24.53
C GLU A 221 -13.60 -5.24 -23.65
N PRO A 222 -14.35 -4.35 -22.95
CA PRO A 222 -13.75 -3.39 -22.03
C PRO A 222 -12.94 -4.07 -20.93
N ILE A 223 -11.70 -3.64 -20.73
CA ILE A 223 -10.87 -4.13 -19.62
C ILE A 223 -11.50 -3.71 -18.29
N GLN A 224 -11.84 -4.70 -17.49
CA GLN A 224 -12.35 -4.48 -16.15
C GLN A 224 -11.20 -4.28 -15.17
N ARG A 225 -11.37 -3.33 -14.26
CA ARG A 225 -10.38 -3.02 -13.24
C ARG A 225 -11.03 -2.81 -11.89
N ASN A 226 -10.48 -3.46 -10.87
CA ASN A 226 -10.94 -3.31 -9.50
C ASN A 226 -10.38 -2.03 -8.90
N PHE A 227 -11.14 -1.41 -8.01
CA PHE A 227 -10.69 -0.30 -7.19
C PHE A 227 -11.32 -0.37 -5.79
N VAL A 228 -10.69 0.31 -4.85
CA VAL A 228 -11.21 0.52 -3.50
C VAL A 228 -11.16 2.01 -3.15
N HIS A 229 -12.18 2.53 -2.50
CA HIS A 229 -12.12 3.89 -1.98
C HIS A 229 -11.14 3.93 -0.79
N VAL A 230 -10.33 4.98 -0.70
CA VAL A 230 -9.29 5.08 0.33
C VAL A 230 -9.84 4.96 1.75
N ASN A 231 -11.04 5.48 2.01
CA ASN A 231 -11.68 5.38 3.33
C ASN A 231 -12.08 3.95 3.68
N ASP A 232 -12.55 3.16 2.71
CA ASP A 232 -12.90 1.75 2.94
C ASP A 232 -11.66 0.93 3.26
N LEU A 233 -10.55 1.19 2.57
CA LEU A 233 -9.26 0.58 2.91
C LEU A 233 -8.80 0.99 4.31
N VAL A 234 -8.97 2.25 4.69
CA VAL A 234 -8.60 2.72 6.04
C VAL A 234 -9.45 2.06 7.12
N GLU A 235 -10.76 1.89 6.91
CA GLU A 235 -11.61 1.13 7.84
C GLU A 235 -11.16 -0.33 7.95
N ALA A 236 -10.81 -0.98 6.83
CA ALA A 236 -10.26 -2.33 6.85
C ALA A 236 -8.93 -2.40 7.64
N ILE A 237 -8.06 -1.40 7.51
CA ILE A 237 -6.82 -1.31 8.28
C ILE A 237 -7.13 -1.16 9.78
N LEU A 238 -8.05 -0.26 10.17
CA LEU A 238 -8.43 -0.05 11.57
C LEU A 238 -9.00 -1.33 12.20
N ILE A 239 -9.83 -2.08 11.46
CA ILE A 239 -10.34 -3.38 11.89
C ILE A 239 -9.19 -4.39 12.03
N ALA A 240 -8.24 -4.41 11.10
CA ALA A 240 -7.13 -5.36 11.10
C ALA A 240 -6.14 -5.14 12.26
N LEU A 241 -6.11 -3.96 12.91
CA LEU A 241 -5.17 -3.67 13.99
C LEU A 241 -5.31 -4.64 15.17
N ASP A 242 -6.51 -5.05 15.52
CA ASP A 242 -6.79 -5.88 16.70
C ASP A 242 -7.78 -7.03 16.45
N HIS A 243 -8.17 -7.29 15.19
CA HIS A 243 -9.10 -8.34 14.86
C HIS A 243 -8.48 -9.75 15.06
N PRO A 244 -9.04 -10.60 15.92
CA PRO A 244 -8.38 -11.85 16.34
C PRO A 244 -8.20 -12.88 15.21
N LYS A 245 -8.98 -12.78 14.12
CA LYS A 245 -8.95 -13.70 12.98
C LYS A 245 -8.09 -13.24 11.80
N ILE A 246 -7.53 -12.02 11.87
CA ILE A 246 -6.75 -11.48 10.75
C ILE A 246 -5.33 -12.04 10.70
N ARG A 247 -4.91 -12.69 11.78
CA ARG A 247 -3.58 -13.26 11.90
C ARG A 247 -3.27 -14.19 10.74
N GLN A 248 -2.14 -13.96 10.06
CA GLN A 248 -1.63 -14.77 8.95
C GLN A 248 -2.58 -14.85 7.74
N GLN A 249 -3.45 -13.88 7.60
CA GLN A 249 -4.34 -13.82 6.47
C GLN A 249 -3.76 -12.91 5.39
N CYS A 250 -3.97 -13.33 4.15
CA CYS A 250 -3.95 -12.44 3.01
C CYS A 250 -5.41 -12.20 2.61
N VAL A 251 -5.81 -10.95 2.43
CA VAL A 251 -7.19 -10.55 2.14
C VAL A 251 -7.19 -9.64 0.92
N ASN A 252 -8.08 -9.94 -0.04
CA ASN A 252 -8.29 -9.10 -1.23
C ASN A 252 -9.36 -8.04 -1.01
#